data_7b84c4cb1ea2783c9e1da0402a4f5e24
#
_entry.id   7b84c4cb1ea2783c9e1da0402a4f5e24
#
_cell.length_a   1.000
_cell.length_b   1.000
_cell.length_c   1.000
_cell.angle_alpha   90.00
_cell.angle_beta   90.00
_cell.angle_gamma   90.00
#
_symmetry.space_group_name_H-M   'P 1'
#
loop_
_entity.id
_entity.type
_entity.pdbx_description
1 polymer ?
#
loop_
_entity_poly.entity_id
_entity_poly.type
_entity_poly.pdbx_seq_one_letter_code
_entity_poly.pdbx_strand_id
1 'polypeptide(L)'
;MADRHNRDIDRELAPLPDPLPVPTVDAHAHLEIVTNDEPDSAAVRKVLDDAKSVNVDRIVQVGYSAEQSQWCVDMANAFPGRVLASVALHPNEAPVTDDLERDWKIIEKLADEPRVRAIGET
;
A
#
# COMPACT_ATOMS: atom_id res chain seq x y z
N MET A 1 20.43 4.25 7.00
CA MET A 1 20.33 4.42 5.54
C MET A 1 20.17 5.89 5.25
N ALA A 2 21.09 6.45 4.49
CA ALA A 2 20.97 7.84 4.08
C ALA A 2 19.68 7.99 3.25
N ASP A 3 18.86 8.94 3.65
CA ASP A 3 17.60 9.28 3.05
C ASP A 3 17.79 9.62 1.56
N ARG A 4 17.50 8.67 0.70
CA ARG A 4 17.50 8.91 -0.75
C ARG A 4 16.24 9.67 -1.21
N HIS A 5 15.31 9.95 -0.29
CA HIS A 5 14.02 10.56 -0.61
C HIS A 5 14.03 12.08 -0.46
N ASN A 6 15.08 12.67 0.12
CA ASN A 6 15.17 14.12 0.25
C ASN A 6 16.03 14.73 -0.87
N ARG A 7 15.72 14.41 -2.09
CA ARG A 7 15.98 15.33 -3.18
C ARG A 7 14.67 16.03 -3.46
N ASP A 8 14.57 17.27 -3.07
CA ASP A 8 13.60 18.22 -3.60
C ASP A 8 13.77 18.32 -5.12
N ILE A 9 13.42 17.24 -5.79
CA ILE A 9 13.17 17.31 -7.21
C ILE A 9 11.73 17.73 -7.28
N ASP A 10 11.49 18.95 -7.64
CA ASP A 10 10.20 19.47 -8.06
C ASP A 10 9.76 18.66 -9.30
N ARG A 11 9.29 17.45 -9.02
CA ARG A 11 8.80 16.53 -10.05
C ARG A 11 7.35 16.84 -10.27
N GLU A 12 7.09 17.57 -11.31
CA GLU A 12 5.74 17.63 -11.85
C GLU A 12 5.25 16.20 -12.11
N LEU A 13 4.07 15.86 -11.55
CA LEU A 13 3.48 14.55 -11.78
C LEU A 13 3.13 14.42 -13.27
N ALA A 14 3.38 13.25 -13.82
CA ALA A 14 2.95 12.94 -15.18
C ALA A 14 1.43 13.11 -15.29
N PRO A 15 0.91 13.59 -16.43
CA PRO A 15 -0.53 13.63 -16.65
C PRO A 15 -1.12 12.22 -16.62
N LEU A 16 -2.40 12.12 -16.27
CA LEU A 16 -3.09 10.84 -16.30
C LEU A 16 -3.04 10.25 -17.71
N PRO A 17 -2.81 8.93 -17.83
CA PRO A 17 -2.85 8.25 -19.14
C PRO A 17 -4.28 8.18 -19.67
N ASP A 18 -4.42 7.76 -20.92
CA ASP A 18 -5.71 7.38 -21.48
C ASP A 18 -6.33 6.24 -20.67
N PRO A 19 -7.65 6.24 -20.44
CA PRO A 19 -8.31 5.18 -19.69
C PRO A 19 -8.10 3.80 -20.33
N LEU A 20 -7.92 2.79 -19.47
CA LEU A 20 -7.96 1.39 -19.90
C LEU A 20 -9.35 1.05 -20.44
N PRO A 21 -9.46 0.09 -21.38
CA PRO A 21 -10.74 -0.22 -22.03
C PRO A 21 -11.76 -0.89 -21.10
N VAL A 22 -11.31 -1.44 -19.97
CA VAL A 22 -12.17 -2.13 -19.00
C VAL A 22 -11.69 -1.81 -17.58
N PRO A 23 -12.57 -1.91 -16.57
CA PRO A 23 -12.16 -1.82 -15.17
C PRO A 23 -11.08 -2.84 -14.84
N THR A 24 -10.01 -2.39 -14.21
CA THR A 24 -8.79 -3.17 -13.97
C THR A 24 -8.37 -3.04 -12.50
N VAL A 25 -7.73 -4.09 -12.00
CA VAL A 25 -7.13 -4.10 -10.66
C VAL A 25 -5.63 -3.84 -10.78
N ASP A 26 -5.12 -2.87 -10.02
CA ASP A 26 -3.68 -2.79 -9.75
C ASP A 26 -3.34 -3.81 -8.65
N ALA A 27 -2.61 -4.85 -9.02
CA ALA A 27 -2.33 -5.96 -8.11
C ALA A 27 -1.17 -5.69 -7.15
N HIS A 28 -0.46 -4.56 -7.25
CA HIS A 28 0.72 -4.29 -6.44
C HIS A 28 0.99 -2.79 -6.34
N ALA A 29 0.51 -2.16 -5.28
CA ALA A 29 0.69 -0.74 -5.06
C ALA A 29 1.19 -0.43 -3.64
N HIS A 30 1.89 0.68 -3.50
CA HIS A 30 2.41 1.22 -2.23
C HIS A 30 2.02 2.70 -2.11
N LEU A 31 0.77 2.97 -1.77
CA LEU A 31 0.27 4.34 -1.71
C LEU A 31 0.87 5.16 -0.56
N GLU A 32 1.33 4.52 0.51
CA GLU A 32 2.05 5.19 1.59
C GLU A 32 3.34 5.87 1.09
N ILE A 33 4.01 5.27 0.11
CA ILE A 33 5.22 5.84 -0.51
C ILE A 33 4.85 7.03 -1.40
N VAL A 34 3.74 6.91 -2.12
CA VAL A 34 3.28 7.95 -3.06
C VAL A 34 2.77 9.18 -2.32
N THR A 35 2.00 8.97 -1.26
CA THR A 35 1.29 10.04 -0.56
C THR A 35 2.03 10.57 0.67
N ASN A 36 2.83 9.72 1.33
CA ASN A 36 3.47 10.00 2.61
C ASN A 36 2.48 10.58 3.64
N ASP A 37 1.31 9.99 3.74
CA ASP A 37 0.19 10.48 4.54
C ASP A 37 -0.54 9.32 5.23
N GLU A 38 -1.55 9.62 6.03
CA GLU A 38 -2.38 8.64 6.72
C GLU A 38 -3.19 7.78 5.72
N PRO A 39 -3.53 6.53 6.09
CA PRO A 39 -4.18 5.60 5.17
C PRO A 39 -5.57 6.02 4.70
N ASP A 40 -6.27 6.87 5.44
CA ASP A 40 -7.60 7.39 5.12
C ASP A 40 -7.61 8.84 4.65
N SER A 41 -6.44 9.39 4.35
CA SER A 41 -6.26 10.81 4.02
C SER A 41 -6.90 11.23 2.70
N ALA A 42 -7.08 12.54 2.55
CA ALA A 42 -7.52 13.13 1.29
C ALA A 42 -6.53 12.88 0.15
N ALA A 43 -5.22 12.80 0.45
CA ALA A 43 -4.20 12.49 -0.54
C ALA A 43 -4.35 11.05 -1.08
N VAL A 44 -4.59 10.08 -0.20
CA VAL A 44 -4.87 8.69 -0.59
C VAL A 44 -6.15 8.61 -1.42
N ARG A 45 -7.22 9.26 -0.98
CA ARG A 45 -8.49 9.32 -1.73
C ARG A 45 -8.30 9.88 -3.13
N LYS A 46 -7.51 10.95 -3.25
CA LYS A 46 -7.23 11.57 -4.55
C LYS A 46 -6.53 10.59 -5.50
N VAL A 47 -5.53 9.86 -5.03
CA VAL A 47 -4.82 8.85 -5.85
C VAL A 47 -5.80 7.76 -6.30
N LEU A 48 -6.66 7.28 -5.41
CA LEU A 48 -7.68 6.27 -5.74
C LEU A 48 -8.70 6.81 -6.77
N ASP A 49 -9.14 8.04 -6.63
CA ASP A 49 -10.10 8.66 -7.56
C ASP A 49 -9.47 8.90 -8.93
N ASP A 50 -8.23 9.36 -8.98
CA ASP A 50 -7.48 9.53 -10.22
C ASP A 50 -7.30 8.19 -10.94
N ALA A 51 -6.91 7.14 -10.21
CA ALA A 51 -6.78 5.79 -10.76
C ALA A 51 -8.12 5.27 -11.31
N LYS A 52 -9.21 5.47 -10.57
CA LYS A 52 -10.55 5.08 -11.02
C LYS A 52 -10.98 5.81 -12.29
N SER A 53 -10.60 7.07 -12.45
CA SER A 53 -10.94 7.87 -13.64
C SER A 53 -10.35 7.32 -14.92
N VAL A 54 -9.30 6.49 -14.83
CA VAL A 54 -8.65 5.80 -15.93
C VAL A 54 -8.87 4.27 -15.92
N ASN A 55 -9.93 3.82 -15.26
CA ASN A 55 -10.35 2.42 -15.14
C ASN A 55 -9.41 1.52 -14.32
N VAL A 56 -8.64 2.07 -13.40
CA VAL A 56 -8.01 1.30 -12.32
C VAL A 56 -8.86 1.52 -11.06
N ASP A 57 -9.88 0.70 -10.90
CA ASP A 57 -10.94 0.93 -9.91
C ASP A 57 -10.71 0.21 -8.59
N ARG A 58 -9.76 -0.71 -8.54
CA ARG A 58 -9.39 -1.47 -7.35
C ARG A 58 -7.87 -1.60 -7.26
N ILE A 59 -7.38 -1.66 -6.02
CA ILE A 59 -5.94 -1.74 -5.73
C ILE A 59 -5.70 -2.80 -4.65
N VAL A 60 -4.64 -3.58 -4.82
CA VAL A 60 -4.05 -4.36 -3.74
C VAL A 60 -2.90 -3.55 -3.17
N GLN A 61 -3.08 -3.08 -1.95
CA GLN A 61 -2.05 -2.38 -1.19
C GLN A 61 -1.15 -3.41 -0.52
N VAL A 62 0.14 -3.41 -0.84
CA VAL A 62 1.05 -4.49 -0.49
C VAL A 62 1.94 -4.13 0.69
N GLY A 63 2.01 -5.05 1.66
CA GLY A 63 2.80 -4.92 2.87
C GLY A 63 4.25 -5.39 2.74
N TYR A 64 5.15 -4.85 3.56
CA TYR A 64 6.55 -5.27 3.61
C TYR A 64 7.14 -5.27 5.04
N SER A 65 6.49 -4.64 5.99
CA SER A 65 6.87 -4.65 7.41
C SER A 65 5.62 -4.77 8.29
N ALA A 66 5.79 -5.03 9.58
CA ALA A 66 4.67 -5.10 10.51
C ALA A 66 3.91 -3.76 10.59
N GLU A 67 4.62 -2.66 10.74
CA GLU A 67 4.04 -1.31 10.81
C GLU A 67 3.34 -0.93 9.52
N GLN A 68 4.00 -1.12 8.39
CA GLN A 68 3.44 -0.75 7.09
C GLN A 68 2.30 -1.68 6.69
N SER A 69 2.33 -2.97 7.08
CA SER A 69 1.21 -3.89 6.87
C SER A 69 -0.04 -3.47 7.64
N GLN A 70 0.12 -2.91 8.85
CA GLN A 70 -1.01 -2.29 9.57
C GLN A 70 -1.60 -1.11 8.77
N TRP A 71 -0.76 -0.27 8.21
CA TRP A 71 -1.20 0.82 7.32
C TRP A 71 -2.00 0.30 6.12
N CYS A 72 -1.57 -0.82 5.52
CA CYS A 72 -2.29 -1.47 4.42
C CYS A 72 -3.70 -1.92 4.84
N VAL A 73 -3.81 -2.54 6.01
CA VAL A 73 -5.10 -2.98 6.55
C VAL A 73 -6.00 -1.77 6.85
N ASP A 74 -5.46 -0.74 7.47
CA ASP A 74 -6.21 0.48 7.78
C ASP A 74 -6.74 1.16 6.51
N MET A 75 -5.93 1.21 5.46
CA MET A 75 -6.37 1.71 4.16
C MET A 75 -7.48 0.86 3.54
N ALA A 76 -7.35 -0.47 3.57
CA ALA A 76 -8.37 -1.37 3.06
C ALA A 76 -9.69 -1.22 3.82
N ASN A 77 -9.64 -1.01 5.12
CA ASN A 77 -10.83 -0.77 5.95
C ASN A 77 -11.46 0.61 5.69
N ALA A 78 -10.65 1.62 5.37
CA ALA A 78 -11.14 2.97 5.05
C ALA A 78 -11.80 3.05 3.67
N PHE A 79 -11.40 2.19 2.73
CA PHE A 79 -11.90 2.20 1.35
C PHE A 79 -12.44 0.82 0.94
N PRO A 80 -13.50 0.34 1.60
CA PRO A 80 -14.08 -0.97 1.28
C PRO A 80 -14.61 -0.99 -0.15
N GLY A 81 -14.39 -2.10 -0.85
CA GLY A 81 -14.75 -2.25 -2.27
C GLY A 81 -13.72 -1.69 -3.25
N ARG A 82 -12.75 -0.91 -2.80
CA ARG A 82 -11.69 -0.31 -3.64
C ARG A 82 -10.30 -0.85 -3.34
N VAL A 83 -10.04 -1.18 -2.08
CA VAL A 83 -8.71 -1.61 -1.60
C VAL A 83 -8.81 -2.94 -0.87
N LEU A 84 -7.94 -3.86 -1.25
CA LEU A 84 -7.60 -5.05 -0.48
C LEU A 84 -6.16 -4.91 0.02
N ALA A 85 -5.84 -5.60 1.11
CA ALA A 85 -4.51 -5.59 1.67
C ALA A 85 -3.80 -6.92 1.46
N SER A 86 -2.50 -6.85 1.26
CA SER A 86 -1.54 -7.92 1.42
C SER A 86 -0.58 -7.56 2.54
N VAL A 87 -0.24 -8.50 3.41
CA VAL A 87 0.61 -8.26 4.58
C VAL A 87 1.79 -9.21 4.60
N ALA A 88 2.95 -8.73 4.99
CA ALA A 88 4.16 -9.55 5.10
C ALA A 88 5.33 -8.85 5.77
N LEU A 89 6.35 -9.67 6.08
CA LEU A 89 7.71 -9.19 6.33
C LEU A 89 8.54 -9.46 5.07
N HIS A 90 8.96 -8.40 4.39
CA HIS A 90 9.81 -8.50 3.22
C HIS A 90 11.18 -9.08 3.58
N PRO A 91 11.86 -9.83 2.68
CA PRO A 91 13.20 -10.36 2.94
C PRO A 91 14.25 -9.32 3.32
N ASN A 92 14.08 -8.07 2.91
CA ASN A 92 14.95 -6.95 3.31
C ASN A 92 14.63 -6.43 4.72
N GLU A 93 13.43 -6.65 5.24
CA GLU A 93 12.99 -6.17 6.56
C GLU A 93 13.27 -7.19 7.67
N ALA A 94 13.04 -8.47 7.40
CA ALA A 94 13.20 -9.51 8.40
C ALA A 94 14.59 -9.56 9.05
N PRO A 95 15.71 -9.37 8.31
CA PRO A 95 17.05 -9.37 8.91
C PRO A 95 17.38 -8.12 9.75
N VAL A 96 16.66 -7.02 9.57
CA VAL A 96 16.99 -5.73 10.19
C VAL A 96 16.02 -5.28 11.27
N THR A 97 14.92 -6.00 11.48
CA THR A 97 14.02 -5.71 12.59
C THR A 97 14.69 -5.99 13.92
N ASP A 98 14.38 -5.20 14.93
CA ASP A 98 14.88 -5.38 16.29
C ASP A 98 14.16 -6.50 17.07
N ASP A 99 12.99 -6.92 16.61
CA ASP A 99 12.19 -7.99 17.23
C ASP A 99 11.37 -8.74 16.18
N LEU A 100 11.99 -9.74 15.57
CA LEU A 100 11.37 -10.54 14.52
C LEU A 100 10.15 -11.33 15.02
N GLU A 101 10.20 -11.86 16.24
CA GLU A 101 9.08 -12.63 16.80
C GLU A 101 7.84 -11.74 17.04
N ARG A 102 8.05 -10.55 17.57
CA ARG A 102 6.97 -9.55 17.73
C ARG A 102 6.35 -9.21 16.39
N ASP A 103 7.16 -8.87 15.41
CA ASP A 103 6.70 -8.48 14.07
C ASP A 103 5.96 -9.60 13.38
N TRP A 104 6.45 -10.84 13.51
CA TRP A 104 5.79 -12.01 12.95
C TRP A 104 4.40 -12.23 13.56
N LYS A 105 4.27 -12.09 14.87
CA LYS A 105 2.95 -12.17 15.54
C LYS A 105 1.98 -11.10 15.06
N ILE A 106 2.47 -9.89 14.78
CA ILE A 106 1.65 -8.83 14.20
C ILE A 106 1.15 -9.24 12.82
N ILE A 107 2.01 -9.76 11.95
CA ILE A 107 1.62 -10.23 10.62
C ILE A 107 0.60 -11.36 10.71
N GLU A 108 0.79 -12.35 11.58
CA GLU A 108 -0.16 -13.43 11.79
C GLU A 108 -1.55 -12.90 12.18
N LYS A 109 -1.60 -11.93 13.08
CA LYS A 109 -2.86 -11.30 13.50
C LYS A 109 -3.51 -10.52 12.37
N LEU A 110 -2.73 -9.74 11.60
CA LEU A 110 -3.25 -8.98 10.48
C LEU A 110 -3.76 -9.88 9.35
N ALA A 111 -3.15 -11.06 9.16
CA ALA A 111 -3.58 -12.02 8.16
C ALA A 111 -5.02 -12.53 8.37
N ASP A 112 -5.53 -12.44 9.58
CA ASP A 112 -6.92 -12.81 9.90
C ASP A 112 -7.94 -11.69 9.61
N GLU A 113 -7.49 -10.50 9.27
CA GLU A 113 -8.38 -9.39 8.95
C GLU A 113 -9.18 -9.66 7.66
N PRO A 114 -10.48 -9.35 7.62
CA PRO A 114 -11.36 -9.72 6.50
C PRO A 114 -10.92 -9.16 5.14
N ARG A 115 -10.25 -8.03 5.13
CA ARG A 115 -9.81 -7.38 3.89
C ARG A 115 -8.38 -7.73 3.49
N VAL A 116 -7.70 -8.57 4.25
CA VAL A 116 -6.42 -9.16 3.87
C VAL A 116 -6.68 -10.39 3.02
N ARG A 117 -6.18 -10.41 1.81
CA ARG A 117 -6.44 -11.47 0.82
C ARG A 117 -5.17 -12.12 0.28
N ALA A 118 -4.02 -11.65 0.69
CA ALA A 118 -2.75 -12.21 0.27
C ALA A 118 -1.69 -12.04 1.36
N ILE A 119 -0.68 -12.87 1.30
CA ILE A 119 0.57 -12.73 2.05
C ILE A 119 1.65 -12.33 1.05
N GLY A 120 2.25 -11.20 1.25
CA GLY A 120 3.26 -10.58 0.39
C GLY A 120 3.45 -9.11 0.79
N GLU A 121 4.54 -8.57 0.51
CA GLU A 121 5.64 -8.97 -0.37
C GLU A 121 6.73 -9.70 0.44
N THR A 122 7.02 -10.93 0.04
CA THR A 122 7.99 -11.81 0.71
C THR A 122 9.20 -12.06 -0.17
#